data_b24d58ebdb8b1713858fa4684fadae82
#
_entry.id   b24d58ebdb8b1713858fa4684fadae82
#
_cell.length_a   1.000
_cell.length_b   1.000
_cell.length_c   1.000
_cell.angle_alpha   90.00
_cell.angle_beta   90.00
_cell.angle_gamma   90.00
#
_symmetry.space_group_name_H-M   'P 1'
#
loop_
_entity.id
_entity.type
_entity.pdbx_description
1 polymer ?
#
loop_
_entity_poly.entity_id
_entity_poly.type
_entity_poly.pdbx_seq_one_letter_code
_entity_poly.pdbx_strand_id
1 'polypeptide(L)'
;MEIQKHTGEKLEDYFSRLVAEGFEFDASYQNITLADIESVLRRLNQFSNDKRDVIWCLLNSDFPSPFANATGYSIADGASIAQIGCYVGILMRHGGKLDREGRDYWVKPLIDEIAAIERVTFSDGVFVSGHLKAKSPNSAYRLTDAFKRLLVSVETDHFAESLEEYIRNVDQRLAVFAELERASRENIGISGHKRLIQDSINVYAQTFLPGYIPLFTDFADGDRVTEEERAALDQYGIVFGTIDDMWPDAILYNPAEEKL
;
A
#
# COMPACT_ATOMS: atom_id res chain seq x y z
N MET A 1 0.53 31.40 -3.16
CA MET A 1 -0.15 30.38 -2.34
C MET A 1 0.89 29.52 -1.65
N GLU A 2 0.74 29.28 -0.36
CA GLU A 2 1.64 28.42 0.40
C GLU A 2 1.14 26.98 0.32
N ILE A 3 1.86 26.14 -0.44
CA ILE A 3 1.47 24.72 -0.65
C ILE A 3 1.89 23.83 0.53
N GLN A 4 2.78 24.30 1.42
CA GLN A 4 3.24 23.46 2.54
C GLN A 4 2.16 23.28 3.61
N LYS A 5 2.13 22.09 4.18
CA LYS A 5 1.26 21.75 5.31
C LYS A 5 1.79 22.41 6.58
N HIS A 6 0.94 23.13 7.31
CA HIS A 6 1.32 23.77 8.57
C HIS A 6 1.54 22.74 9.69
N THR A 7 2.41 23.09 10.64
CA THR A 7 2.63 22.25 11.83
C THR A 7 1.33 22.09 12.62
N GLY A 8 0.92 20.86 12.91
CA GLY A 8 -0.32 20.55 13.63
C GLY A 8 -1.60 20.60 12.80
N GLU A 9 -1.54 21.06 11.54
CA GLU A 9 -2.69 21.06 10.63
C GLU A 9 -3.12 19.63 10.33
N LYS A 10 -4.42 19.32 10.43
CA LYS A 10 -4.94 18.01 10.01
C LYS A 10 -4.88 17.90 8.49
N LEU A 11 -4.75 16.68 8.02
CA LEU A 11 -4.58 16.42 6.59
C LEU A 11 -5.78 16.90 5.75
N GLU A 12 -6.99 16.68 6.22
CA GLU A 12 -8.21 17.13 5.53
C GLU A 12 -8.34 18.65 5.53
N ASP A 13 -7.98 19.32 6.63
CA ASP A 13 -7.99 20.78 6.73
C ASP A 13 -6.95 21.40 5.77
N TYR A 14 -5.77 20.79 5.68
CA TYR A 14 -4.72 21.18 4.74
C TYR A 14 -5.20 21.16 3.28
N PHE A 15 -5.77 20.05 2.82
CA PHE A 15 -6.25 19.95 1.44
C PHE A 15 -7.48 20.86 1.19
N SER A 16 -8.35 21.02 2.19
CA SER A 16 -9.49 21.93 2.09
C SER A 16 -9.05 23.41 2.01
N ARG A 17 -8.00 23.77 2.72
CA ARG A 17 -7.40 25.10 2.62
C ARG A 17 -6.88 25.38 1.22
N LEU A 18 -6.15 24.44 0.61
CA LEU A 18 -5.64 24.61 -0.75
C LEU A 18 -6.76 24.79 -1.78
N VAL A 19 -7.88 24.07 -1.62
CA VAL A 19 -9.08 24.29 -2.46
C VAL A 19 -9.62 25.70 -2.25
N ALA A 20 -9.75 26.16 -1.01
CA ALA A 20 -10.27 27.49 -0.70
C ALA A 20 -9.36 28.62 -1.20
N GLU A 21 -8.05 28.37 -1.26
CA GLU A 21 -7.04 29.30 -1.80
C GLU A 21 -6.95 29.26 -3.34
N GLY A 22 -7.73 28.38 -4.01
CA GLY A 22 -7.77 28.28 -5.46
C GLY A 22 -6.57 27.55 -6.06
N PHE A 23 -6.12 26.44 -5.44
CA PHE A 23 -5.08 25.60 -6.02
C PHE A 23 -5.52 25.06 -7.39
N GLU A 24 -4.68 25.24 -8.38
CA GLU A 24 -4.88 24.72 -9.73
C GLU A 24 -3.79 23.69 -10.07
N PHE A 25 -4.17 22.65 -10.78
CA PHE A 25 -3.24 21.63 -11.29
C PHE A 25 -2.62 22.07 -12.60
N ASP A 26 -1.39 21.68 -12.84
CA ASP A 26 -0.78 21.78 -14.16
C ASP A 26 -1.49 20.86 -15.16
N ALA A 27 -1.35 21.16 -16.44
CA ALA A 27 -1.92 20.33 -17.51
C ALA A 27 -1.23 18.96 -17.62
N SER A 28 0.01 18.85 -17.15
CA SER A 28 0.81 17.63 -17.15
C SER A 28 1.83 17.64 -16.01
N TYR A 29 2.19 16.46 -15.51
CA TYR A 29 3.32 16.26 -14.61
C TYR A 29 4.33 15.32 -15.28
N GLN A 30 5.61 15.68 -15.26
CA GLN A 30 6.68 14.90 -15.93
C GLN A 30 6.36 14.63 -17.41
N ASN A 31 5.72 15.59 -18.10
CA ASN A 31 5.21 15.50 -19.47
C ASN A 31 4.13 14.41 -19.68
N ILE A 32 3.45 13.97 -18.64
CA ILE A 32 2.36 13.01 -18.68
C ILE A 32 1.05 13.71 -18.37
N THR A 33 0.04 13.50 -19.21
CA THR A 33 -1.31 14.04 -19.03
C THR A 33 -2.28 13.01 -18.43
N LEU A 34 -3.45 13.45 -17.97
CA LEU A 34 -4.52 12.52 -17.57
C LEU A 34 -4.97 11.60 -18.72
N ALA A 35 -4.92 12.08 -19.96
CA ALA A 35 -5.28 11.29 -21.12
C ALA A 35 -4.28 10.16 -21.38
N ASP A 36 -2.98 10.38 -21.17
CA ASP A 36 -1.94 9.36 -21.29
C ASP A 36 -2.13 8.25 -20.27
N ILE A 37 -2.42 8.62 -19.02
CA ILE A 37 -2.72 7.66 -17.94
C ILE A 37 -3.95 6.83 -18.30
N GLU A 38 -5.02 7.46 -18.79
CA GLU A 38 -6.24 6.77 -19.21
C GLU A 38 -5.95 5.80 -20.36
N SER A 39 -5.19 6.23 -21.37
CA SER A 39 -4.79 5.41 -22.51
C SER A 39 -4.07 4.14 -22.08
N VAL A 40 -3.06 4.27 -21.21
CA VAL A 40 -2.29 3.13 -20.67
C VAL A 40 -3.18 2.22 -19.85
N LEU A 41 -3.97 2.75 -18.92
CA LEU A 41 -4.84 1.95 -18.06
C LEU A 41 -5.89 1.16 -18.85
N ARG A 42 -6.43 1.74 -19.93
CA ARG A 42 -7.36 1.03 -20.83
C ARG A 42 -6.68 -0.13 -21.55
N ARG A 43 -5.44 0.07 -22.03
CA ARG A 43 -4.64 -0.99 -22.67
C ARG A 43 -4.27 -2.12 -21.70
N LEU A 44 -4.06 -1.80 -20.43
CA LEU A 44 -3.80 -2.77 -19.38
C LEU A 44 -5.07 -3.36 -18.74
N ASN A 45 -6.26 -3.00 -19.24
CA ASN A 45 -7.56 -3.41 -18.70
C ASN A 45 -7.76 -3.04 -17.22
N GLN A 46 -7.19 -1.91 -16.81
CA GLN A 46 -7.18 -1.43 -15.42
C GLN A 46 -7.87 -0.08 -15.22
N PHE A 47 -8.54 0.45 -16.25
CA PHE A 47 -9.09 1.79 -16.17
C PHE A 47 -10.26 1.91 -15.18
N SER A 48 -10.13 2.85 -14.28
CA SER A 48 -11.22 3.53 -13.56
C SER A 48 -10.78 4.97 -13.26
N ASN A 49 -11.75 5.85 -13.00
CA ASN A 49 -11.44 7.24 -12.63
C ASN A 49 -10.58 7.31 -11.36
N ASP A 50 -10.84 6.44 -10.37
CA ASP A 50 -10.07 6.40 -9.14
C ASP A 50 -8.62 6.02 -9.39
N LYS A 51 -8.37 4.97 -10.17
CA LYS A 51 -7.01 4.53 -10.52
C LYS A 51 -6.24 5.59 -11.32
N ARG A 52 -6.90 6.25 -12.29
CA ARG A 52 -6.31 7.35 -13.04
C ARG A 52 -5.89 8.50 -12.12
N ASP A 53 -6.79 8.92 -11.24
CA ASP A 53 -6.56 10.08 -10.36
C ASP A 53 -5.52 9.75 -9.27
N VAL A 54 -5.44 8.49 -8.81
CA VAL A 54 -4.36 8.01 -7.92
C VAL A 54 -2.99 8.10 -8.62
N ILE A 55 -2.90 7.65 -9.87
CA ILE A 55 -1.65 7.74 -10.65
C ILE A 55 -1.28 9.21 -10.85
N TRP A 56 -2.25 10.08 -11.16
CA TRP A 56 -2.04 11.52 -11.27
C TRP A 56 -1.45 12.13 -10.00
N CYS A 57 -2.02 11.79 -8.84
CA CYS A 57 -1.47 12.18 -7.55
C CYS A 57 -0.01 11.77 -7.39
N LEU A 58 0.32 10.52 -7.72
CA LEU A 58 1.66 9.95 -7.58
C LEU A 58 2.65 10.38 -8.69
N LEU A 59 2.21 11.15 -9.68
CA LEU A 59 3.07 11.81 -10.67
C LEU A 59 3.46 13.21 -10.26
N ASN A 60 2.73 13.85 -9.34
CA ASN A 60 2.92 15.25 -9.00
C ASN A 60 4.21 15.49 -8.22
N SER A 61 5.30 15.73 -8.96
CA SER A 61 6.62 16.04 -8.40
C SER A 61 6.73 17.44 -7.81
N ASP A 62 5.79 18.32 -8.13
CA ASP A 62 5.81 19.73 -7.70
C ASP A 62 5.04 19.96 -6.38
N PHE A 63 4.27 18.94 -5.97
CA PHE A 63 3.51 19.00 -4.73
C PHE A 63 4.35 18.49 -3.55
N PRO A 64 4.62 19.32 -2.53
CA PRO A 64 5.43 18.90 -1.39
C PRO A 64 4.85 17.69 -0.67
N SER A 65 5.72 16.78 -0.21
CA SER A 65 5.30 15.63 0.57
C SER A 65 4.62 16.07 1.88
N PRO A 66 3.38 15.60 2.16
CA PRO A 66 2.73 15.90 3.43
C PRO A 66 3.25 15.08 4.63
N PHE A 67 4.25 14.22 4.43
CA PHE A 67 4.89 13.50 5.53
C PHE A 67 5.65 14.46 6.45
N ALA A 68 5.56 14.21 7.76
CA ALA A 68 6.40 14.94 8.72
C ALA A 68 7.89 14.63 8.44
N ASN A 69 8.71 15.68 8.42
CA ASN A 69 10.17 15.60 8.19
C ASN A 69 10.59 15.15 6.78
N ALA A 70 9.69 15.11 5.81
CA ALA A 70 10.01 14.80 4.41
C ALA A 70 10.40 16.07 3.62
N THR A 71 11.22 16.95 4.20
CA THR A 71 11.65 18.18 3.55
C THR A 71 12.45 17.87 2.29
N GLY A 72 12.08 18.50 1.18
CA GLY A 72 12.71 18.28 -0.13
C GLY A 72 12.15 17.10 -0.93
N TYR A 73 11.19 16.37 -0.37
CA TYR A 73 10.45 15.34 -1.09
C TYR A 73 9.10 15.87 -1.59
N SER A 74 8.62 15.28 -2.67
CA SER A 74 7.30 15.50 -3.24
C SER A 74 6.33 14.37 -2.90
N ILE A 75 5.06 14.55 -3.20
CA ILE A 75 4.07 13.48 -3.07
C ILE A 75 4.37 12.32 -4.03
N ALA A 76 5.08 12.58 -5.14
CA ALA A 76 5.51 11.55 -6.09
C ALA A 76 6.61 10.62 -5.55
N ASP A 77 7.39 11.06 -4.55
CA ASP A 77 8.41 10.22 -3.91
C ASP A 77 7.80 9.20 -2.96
N GLY A 78 6.59 9.49 -2.45
CA GLY A 78 5.83 8.57 -1.63
C GLY A 78 4.67 9.25 -0.93
N ALA A 79 3.48 8.65 -1.03
CA ALA A 79 2.26 9.12 -0.39
C ALA A 79 1.54 7.99 0.35
N SER A 80 1.06 8.28 1.56
CA SER A 80 0.21 7.34 2.30
C SER A 80 -1.20 7.26 1.67
N ILE A 81 -1.93 6.20 1.97
CA ILE A 81 -3.34 6.06 1.55
C ILE A 81 -4.19 7.26 1.97
N ALA A 82 -3.96 7.80 3.17
CA ALA A 82 -4.71 8.95 3.66
C ALA A 82 -4.39 10.22 2.83
N GLN A 83 -3.13 10.41 2.45
CA GLN A 83 -2.69 11.54 1.63
C GLN A 83 -3.26 11.45 0.21
N ILE A 84 -3.16 10.27 -0.42
CA ILE A 84 -3.76 10.02 -1.74
C ILE A 84 -5.28 10.25 -1.69
N GLY A 85 -5.97 9.70 -0.67
CA GLY A 85 -7.40 9.85 -0.52
C GLY A 85 -7.86 11.32 -0.35
N CYS A 86 -7.10 12.13 0.40
CA CYS A 86 -7.39 13.56 0.54
C CYS A 86 -7.04 14.33 -0.74
N TYR A 87 -5.89 14.05 -1.36
CA TYR A 87 -5.49 14.68 -2.62
C TYR A 87 -6.54 14.46 -3.71
N VAL A 88 -6.94 13.21 -3.95
CA VAL A 88 -7.92 12.89 -4.99
C VAL A 88 -9.32 13.37 -4.61
N GLY A 89 -9.80 13.05 -3.41
CA GLY A 89 -11.17 13.34 -3.03
C GLY A 89 -11.43 14.82 -2.78
N ILE A 90 -10.55 15.49 -2.05
CA ILE A 90 -10.75 16.90 -1.64
C ILE A 90 -10.17 17.83 -2.70
N LEU A 91 -8.87 17.70 -3.03
CA LEU A 91 -8.19 18.68 -3.87
C LEU A 91 -8.58 18.55 -5.34
N MET A 92 -8.61 17.33 -5.91
CA MET A 92 -8.96 17.15 -7.33
C MET A 92 -10.46 17.24 -7.59
N ARG A 93 -11.28 16.63 -6.73
CA ARG A 93 -12.72 16.47 -6.99
C ARG A 93 -13.60 17.43 -6.22
N HIS A 94 -13.03 18.27 -5.36
CA HIS A 94 -13.75 19.22 -4.49
C HIS A 94 -14.86 18.55 -3.67
N GLY A 95 -14.64 17.31 -3.27
CA GLY A 95 -15.57 16.48 -2.52
C GLY A 95 -15.04 16.11 -1.14
N GLY A 96 -15.51 14.97 -0.61
CA GLY A 96 -14.96 14.35 0.58
C GLY A 96 -13.71 13.54 0.25
N LYS A 97 -12.89 13.28 1.26
CA LYS A 97 -11.79 12.32 1.18
C LYS A 97 -12.28 10.98 0.64
N LEU A 98 -11.51 10.34 -0.23
CA LEU A 98 -11.82 8.98 -0.68
C LEU A 98 -11.83 8.01 0.51
N ASP A 99 -12.74 7.05 0.46
CA ASP A 99 -12.86 6.03 1.48
C ASP A 99 -11.56 5.23 1.60
N ARG A 100 -11.11 5.01 2.82
CA ARG A 100 -9.90 4.25 3.11
C ARG A 100 -10.02 2.77 2.67
N GLU A 101 -11.20 2.20 2.74
CA GLU A 101 -11.48 0.83 2.28
C GLU A 101 -11.37 0.71 0.76
N GLY A 102 -11.57 1.80 0.04
CA GLY A 102 -11.32 1.90 -1.40
C GLY A 102 -9.88 1.59 -1.84
N ARG A 103 -8.90 1.55 -0.89
CA ARG A 103 -7.53 1.09 -1.17
C ARG A 103 -7.52 -0.21 -1.96
N ASP A 104 -8.41 -1.13 -1.64
CA ASP A 104 -8.49 -2.45 -2.25
C ASP A 104 -8.96 -2.39 -3.71
N TYR A 105 -9.69 -1.35 -4.07
CA TYR A 105 -10.23 -1.15 -5.42
C TYR A 105 -9.38 -0.22 -6.30
N TRP A 106 -8.62 0.70 -5.72
CA TRP A 106 -7.91 1.71 -6.52
C TRP A 106 -6.38 1.67 -6.38
N VAL A 107 -5.79 1.12 -5.31
CA VAL A 107 -4.33 0.98 -5.17
C VAL A 107 -3.88 -0.47 -5.31
N LYS A 108 -4.49 -1.42 -4.61
CA LYS A 108 -4.08 -2.83 -4.67
C LYS A 108 -4.03 -3.41 -6.09
N PRO A 109 -5.02 -3.23 -6.97
CA PRO A 109 -4.91 -3.75 -8.33
C PRO A 109 -3.73 -3.16 -9.11
N LEU A 110 -3.39 -1.90 -8.88
CA LEU A 110 -2.22 -1.26 -9.51
C LEU A 110 -0.89 -1.83 -8.99
N ILE A 111 -0.88 -2.39 -7.77
CA ILE A 111 0.29 -3.06 -7.20
C ILE A 111 0.32 -4.52 -7.65
N ASP A 112 -0.75 -5.27 -7.34
CA ASP A 112 -0.76 -6.73 -7.34
C ASP A 112 -1.02 -7.33 -8.73
N GLU A 113 -1.65 -6.58 -9.66
CA GLU A 113 -1.98 -7.08 -10.99
C GLU A 113 -1.04 -6.56 -12.09
N ILE A 114 -0.61 -5.30 -11.98
CA ILE A 114 0.19 -4.68 -13.03
C ILE A 114 1.54 -4.12 -12.57
N ALA A 115 1.85 -4.17 -11.29
CA ALA A 115 3.10 -3.65 -10.71
C ALA A 115 3.40 -2.17 -11.11
N ALA A 116 2.34 -1.33 -11.22
CA ALA A 116 2.46 0.08 -11.53
C ALA A 116 2.88 0.92 -10.30
N ILE A 117 2.47 0.48 -9.13
CA ILE A 117 2.77 1.11 -7.84
C ILE A 117 3.62 0.17 -7.02
N GLU A 118 4.62 0.69 -6.35
CA GLU A 118 5.39 -0.02 -5.32
C GLU A 118 5.08 0.50 -3.92
N ARG A 119 5.23 -0.37 -2.93
CA ARG A 119 5.16 -0.02 -1.51
C ARG A 119 6.49 0.50 -1.05
N VAL A 120 6.48 1.62 -0.33
CA VAL A 120 7.67 2.23 0.25
C VAL A 120 7.43 2.59 1.71
N THR A 121 8.50 2.75 2.45
CA THR A 121 8.47 3.22 3.84
C THR A 121 9.33 4.46 3.97
N PHE A 122 8.81 5.50 4.63
CA PHE A 122 9.61 6.66 5.01
C PHE A 122 10.34 6.35 6.32
N SER A 123 11.66 6.20 6.24
CA SER A 123 12.51 5.89 7.39
C SER A 123 13.80 6.67 7.31
N ASP A 124 14.25 7.21 8.45
CA ASP A 124 15.50 7.94 8.56
C ASP A 124 15.68 9.08 7.53
N GLY A 125 14.56 9.74 7.20
CA GLY A 125 14.54 10.87 6.28
C GLY A 125 14.54 10.49 4.80
N VAL A 126 14.37 9.20 4.44
CA VAL A 126 14.33 8.73 3.06
C VAL A 126 13.16 7.77 2.80
N PHE A 127 12.69 7.71 1.55
CA PHE A 127 11.75 6.68 1.12
C PHE A 127 12.52 5.45 0.61
N VAL A 128 12.33 4.32 1.27
CA VAL A 128 12.94 3.04 0.90
C VAL A 128 11.88 2.06 0.39
N SER A 129 12.22 1.24 -0.60
CA SER A 129 11.31 0.21 -1.13
C SER A 129 11.02 -0.86 -0.07
N GLY A 130 9.79 -1.35 -0.06
CA GLY A 130 9.28 -2.32 0.91
C GLY A 130 8.32 -1.69 1.92
N HIS A 131 7.44 -2.52 2.49
CA HIS A 131 6.37 -2.06 3.36
C HIS A 131 6.47 -2.74 4.71
N LEU A 132 6.75 -1.98 5.75
CA LEU A 132 6.93 -2.54 7.08
C LEU A 132 5.62 -3.08 7.66
N LYS A 133 4.52 -2.30 7.53
CA LYS A 133 3.19 -2.64 8.04
C LYS A 133 2.13 -1.85 7.30
N ALA A 134 1.01 -2.49 6.97
CA ALA A 134 -0.11 -1.84 6.28
C ALA A 134 -0.69 -0.63 7.04
N LYS A 135 -0.56 -0.60 8.37
CA LYS A 135 -1.07 0.46 9.25
C LYS A 135 0.03 1.37 9.81
N SER A 136 1.30 1.20 9.38
CA SER A 136 2.37 2.08 9.83
C SER A 136 2.12 3.51 9.32
N PRO A 137 2.29 4.54 10.15
CA PRO A 137 2.19 5.93 9.72
C PRO A 137 3.26 6.30 8.68
N ASN A 138 4.32 5.50 8.56
CA ASN A 138 5.42 5.69 7.62
C ASN A 138 5.24 4.93 6.30
N SER A 139 4.16 4.15 6.18
CA SER A 139 3.86 3.41 4.95
C SER A 139 3.36 4.33 3.85
N ALA A 140 3.94 4.20 2.67
CA ALA A 140 3.62 5.01 1.51
C ALA A 140 3.63 4.19 0.22
N TYR A 141 3.22 4.82 -0.85
CA TYR A 141 3.10 4.28 -2.19
C TYR A 141 3.69 5.27 -3.18
N ARG A 142 4.40 4.78 -4.19
CA ARG A 142 4.87 5.57 -5.34
C ARG A 142 4.77 4.79 -6.63
N LEU A 143 4.81 5.48 -7.75
CA LEU A 143 4.86 4.82 -9.05
C LEU A 143 6.22 4.16 -9.26
N THR A 144 6.21 2.98 -9.87
CA THR A 144 7.45 2.32 -10.31
C THR A 144 8.08 3.05 -11.48
N ASP A 145 9.40 3.03 -11.58
CA ASP A 145 10.10 3.64 -12.72
C ASP A 145 9.75 2.96 -14.04
N ALA A 146 9.43 1.65 -14.01
CA ALA A 146 8.96 0.92 -15.19
C ALA A 146 7.62 1.47 -15.69
N PHE A 147 6.67 1.77 -14.80
CA PHE A 147 5.39 2.33 -15.17
C PHE A 147 5.50 3.78 -15.63
N LYS A 148 6.35 4.59 -14.98
CA LYS A 148 6.64 5.97 -15.44
C LYS A 148 7.20 5.98 -16.86
N ARG A 149 8.17 5.09 -17.16
CA ARG A 149 8.71 4.96 -18.53
C ARG A 149 7.64 4.57 -19.54
N LEU A 150 6.73 3.67 -19.17
CA LEU A 150 5.60 3.30 -20.04
C LEU A 150 4.70 4.51 -20.31
N LEU A 151 4.36 5.30 -19.28
CA LEU A 151 3.54 6.51 -19.46
C LEU A 151 4.21 7.53 -20.39
N VAL A 152 5.51 7.78 -20.23
CA VAL A 152 6.26 8.70 -21.10
C VAL A 152 6.32 8.22 -22.53
N SER A 153 6.22 6.91 -22.79
CA SER A 153 6.28 6.36 -24.15
C SER A 153 4.99 6.56 -24.95
N VAL A 154 3.87 6.98 -24.33
CA VAL A 154 2.54 7.07 -24.97
C VAL A 154 2.56 7.92 -26.23
N GLU A 155 3.27 9.05 -26.20
CA GLU A 155 3.39 9.99 -27.34
C GLU A 155 4.50 9.61 -28.34
N THR A 156 5.08 8.40 -28.22
CA THR A 156 6.17 7.95 -29.09
C THR A 156 5.74 6.80 -30.03
N ASP A 157 6.44 6.66 -31.14
CA ASP A 157 6.24 5.54 -32.08
C ASP A 157 6.54 4.16 -31.45
N HIS A 158 7.24 4.14 -30.30
CA HIS A 158 7.63 2.92 -29.59
C HIS A 158 6.62 2.48 -28.51
N PHE A 159 5.49 3.16 -28.37
CA PHE A 159 4.54 2.85 -27.30
C PHE A 159 4.07 1.40 -27.31
N ALA A 160 3.74 0.85 -28.49
CA ALA A 160 3.26 -0.53 -28.59
C ALA A 160 4.31 -1.54 -28.10
N GLU A 161 5.58 -1.35 -28.47
CA GLU A 161 6.70 -2.18 -28.04
C GLU A 161 6.93 -2.05 -26.52
N SER A 162 6.92 -0.83 -25.99
CA SER A 162 7.06 -0.53 -24.56
C SER A 162 5.95 -1.17 -23.74
N LEU A 163 4.72 -1.18 -24.25
CA LEU A 163 3.57 -1.81 -23.60
C LEU A 163 3.71 -3.34 -23.56
N GLU A 164 4.11 -3.96 -24.69
CA GLU A 164 4.34 -5.41 -24.75
C GLU A 164 5.48 -5.83 -23.82
N GLU A 165 6.57 -5.09 -23.77
CA GLU A 165 7.68 -5.31 -22.86
C GLU A 165 7.23 -5.16 -21.40
N TYR A 166 6.43 -4.12 -21.10
CA TYR A 166 5.89 -3.89 -19.78
C TYR A 166 5.05 -5.06 -19.31
N ILE A 167 4.12 -5.54 -20.12
CA ILE A 167 3.24 -6.68 -19.80
C ILE A 167 4.06 -7.96 -19.59
N ARG A 168 5.01 -8.25 -20.46
CA ARG A 168 5.87 -9.45 -20.38
C ARG A 168 6.64 -9.54 -19.06
N ASN A 169 7.02 -8.41 -18.51
CA ASN A 169 7.86 -8.34 -17.30
C ASN A 169 7.05 -8.09 -16.00
N VAL A 170 5.71 -8.16 -16.02
CA VAL A 170 4.87 -7.95 -14.82
C VAL A 170 5.21 -8.96 -13.74
N ASP A 171 5.20 -10.25 -14.06
CA ASP A 171 5.43 -11.32 -13.07
C ASP A 171 6.82 -11.20 -12.41
N GLN A 172 7.84 -10.82 -13.18
CA GLN A 172 9.17 -10.57 -12.63
C GLN A 172 9.17 -9.40 -11.62
N ARG A 173 8.47 -8.31 -11.93
CA ARG A 173 8.35 -7.17 -11.02
C ARG A 173 7.58 -7.54 -9.75
N LEU A 174 6.50 -8.31 -9.87
CA LEU A 174 5.73 -8.80 -8.73
C LEU A 174 6.57 -9.72 -7.83
N ALA A 175 7.41 -10.57 -8.41
CA ALA A 175 8.35 -11.39 -7.65
C ALA A 175 9.37 -10.54 -6.87
N VAL A 176 9.89 -9.45 -7.47
CA VAL A 176 10.76 -8.50 -6.78
C VAL A 176 10.04 -7.82 -5.61
N PHE A 177 8.78 -7.43 -5.79
CA PHE A 177 7.99 -6.83 -4.69
C PHE A 177 7.80 -7.80 -3.53
N ALA A 178 7.46 -9.05 -3.82
CA ALA A 178 7.32 -10.09 -2.79
C ALA A 178 8.62 -10.30 -2.02
N GLU A 179 9.76 -10.29 -2.70
CA GLU A 179 11.07 -10.42 -2.08
C GLU A 179 11.42 -9.21 -1.20
N LEU A 180 11.15 -7.99 -1.67
CA LEU A 180 11.35 -6.75 -0.88
C LEU A 180 10.46 -6.74 0.37
N GLU A 181 9.22 -7.18 0.27
CA GLU A 181 8.32 -7.29 1.42
C GLU A 181 8.82 -8.34 2.42
N ARG A 182 9.30 -9.48 1.94
CA ARG A 182 9.90 -10.52 2.78
C ARG A 182 11.13 -9.99 3.51
N ALA A 183 12.06 -9.37 2.80
CA ALA A 183 13.27 -8.77 3.38
C ALA A 183 12.94 -7.67 4.40
N SER A 184 11.92 -6.84 4.13
CA SER A 184 11.45 -5.81 5.06
C SER A 184 10.87 -6.43 6.33
N ARG A 185 10.15 -7.54 6.25
CA ARG A 185 9.61 -8.26 7.42
C ARG A 185 10.71 -8.89 8.28
N GLU A 186 11.74 -9.46 7.65
CA GLU A 186 12.87 -10.06 8.33
C GLU A 186 13.73 -9.03 9.09
N ASN A 187 13.86 -7.81 8.54
CA ASN A 187 14.64 -6.73 9.13
C ASN A 187 13.90 -5.93 10.22
N ILE A 188 12.59 -6.14 10.38
CA ILE A 188 11.84 -5.52 11.49
C ILE A 188 12.25 -6.25 12.76
N GLY A 189 13.03 -5.58 13.60
CA GLY A 189 13.20 -5.99 14.99
C GLY A 189 11.83 -6.22 15.64
N ILE A 190 11.73 -7.14 16.57
CA ILE A 190 10.49 -7.60 17.22
C ILE A 190 9.58 -6.41 17.51
N SER A 191 8.54 -6.22 16.70
CA SER A 191 7.60 -5.13 16.89
C SER A 191 6.85 -5.32 18.21
N GLY A 192 6.32 -4.24 18.80
CA GLY A 192 5.52 -4.35 20.03
C GLY A 192 4.35 -5.34 19.87
N HIS A 193 3.73 -5.42 18.70
CA HIS A 193 2.67 -6.39 18.40
C HIS A 193 3.20 -7.83 18.40
N LYS A 194 4.27 -8.10 17.66
CA LYS A 194 4.93 -9.41 17.65
C LYS A 194 5.36 -9.84 19.04
N ARG A 195 5.92 -8.91 19.82
CA ARG A 195 6.30 -9.16 21.21
C ARG A 195 5.09 -9.50 22.08
N LEU A 196 3.98 -8.77 21.92
CA LEU A 196 2.73 -9.04 22.63
C LEU A 196 2.21 -10.45 22.33
N ILE A 197 2.18 -10.86 21.04
CA ILE A 197 1.77 -12.21 20.64
C ILE A 197 2.73 -13.26 21.23
N GLN A 198 4.04 -13.05 21.14
CA GLN A 198 5.03 -13.96 21.73
C GLN A 198 4.89 -14.09 23.24
N ASP A 199 4.72 -12.97 23.96
CA ASP A 199 4.51 -12.97 25.41
C ASP A 199 3.17 -13.64 25.78
N SER A 200 2.13 -13.45 24.97
CA SER A 200 0.84 -14.13 25.14
C SER A 200 0.97 -15.64 24.99
N ILE A 201 1.79 -16.13 24.08
CA ILE A 201 2.02 -17.57 23.88
C ILE A 201 2.98 -18.11 24.95
N ASN A 202 4.10 -17.45 25.15
CA ASN A 202 5.19 -17.97 25.96
C ASN A 202 4.98 -17.80 27.48
N VAL A 203 4.21 -16.79 27.88
CA VAL A 203 3.97 -16.47 29.29
C VAL A 203 2.52 -16.77 29.69
N TYR A 204 1.57 -16.09 29.02
CA TYR A 204 0.16 -16.21 29.40
C TYR A 204 -0.39 -17.62 29.13
N ALA A 205 -0.22 -18.14 27.91
CA ALA A 205 -0.74 -19.45 27.56
C ALA A 205 -0.10 -20.59 28.38
N GLN A 206 1.20 -20.53 28.62
CA GLN A 206 1.87 -21.51 29.48
C GLN A 206 1.39 -21.49 30.96
N THR A 207 1.01 -20.30 31.44
CA THR A 207 0.56 -20.11 32.82
C THR A 207 -0.92 -20.48 33.00
N PHE A 208 -1.77 -20.05 32.06
CA PHE A 208 -3.22 -20.14 32.24
C PHE A 208 -3.91 -21.15 31.31
N LEU A 209 -3.22 -21.62 30.25
CA LEU A 209 -3.70 -22.58 29.26
C LEU A 209 -2.72 -23.74 29.12
N PRO A 210 -2.44 -24.51 30.17
CA PRO A 210 -1.48 -25.60 30.11
C PRO A 210 -1.95 -26.66 29.12
N GLY A 211 -1.04 -27.12 28.25
CA GLY A 211 -1.33 -28.11 27.21
C GLY A 211 -1.79 -27.52 25.87
N TYR A 212 -2.01 -26.20 25.78
CA TYR A 212 -2.28 -25.57 24.50
C TYR A 212 -1.00 -25.32 23.70
N ILE A 213 -1.06 -25.59 22.41
CA ILE A 213 0.01 -25.33 21.44
C ILE A 213 -0.45 -24.29 20.41
N PRO A 214 0.44 -23.41 19.94
CA PRO A 214 0.09 -22.49 18.87
C PRO A 214 -0.04 -23.22 17.53
N LEU A 215 -1.21 -23.12 16.90
CA LEU A 215 -1.44 -23.59 15.53
C LEU A 215 -1.21 -22.47 14.49
N PHE A 216 -1.50 -21.25 14.86
CA PHE A 216 -1.34 -20.09 14.00
C PHE A 216 -0.97 -18.87 14.83
N THR A 217 -0.11 -18.02 14.26
CA THR A 217 0.27 -16.73 14.86
C THR A 217 0.49 -15.71 13.76
N ASP A 218 -0.26 -14.61 13.79
CA ASP A 218 -0.04 -13.48 12.90
C ASP A 218 1.06 -12.55 13.46
N PHE A 219 2.30 -12.92 13.22
CA PHE A 219 3.43 -12.06 13.56
C PHE A 219 3.64 -10.90 12.60
N ALA A 220 2.97 -10.90 11.45
CA ALA A 220 3.31 -10.02 10.34
C ALA A 220 2.40 -8.80 10.21
N ASP A 221 1.32 -8.65 10.99
CA ASP A 221 0.28 -7.61 10.75
C ASP A 221 -0.25 -7.65 9.30
N GLY A 222 -0.22 -8.80 8.65
CA GLY A 222 -0.65 -8.96 7.28
C GLY A 222 -1.89 -9.83 7.22
N ASP A 223 -2.96 -9.31 6.65
CA ASP A 223 -4.25 -10.00 6.48
C ASP A 223 -4.21 -11.24 5.56
N ARG A 224 -3.06 -11.88 5.41
CA ARG A 224 -2.91 -13.03 4.51
C ARG A 224 -2.29 -14.21 5.23
N VAL A 225 -3.13 -15.20 5.45
CA VAL A 225 -2.71 -16.55 5.82
C VAL A 225 -2.19 -17.24 4.55
N THR A 226 -1.04 -17.87 4.65
CA THR A 226 -0.47 -18.63 3.54
C THR A 226 -1.29 -19.90 3.27
N GLU A 227 -1.17 -20.47 2.07
CA GLU A 227 -1.83 -21.73 1.74
C GLU A 227 -1.32 -22.88 2.65
N GLU A 228 -0.06 -22.83 3.06
CA GLU A 228 0.53 -23.81 3.98
C GLU A 228 -0.08 -23.70 5.38
N GLU A 229 -0.26 -22.50 5.89
CA GLU A 229 -0.92 -22.25 7.18
C GLU A 229 -2.41 -22.68 7.15
N ARG A 230 -3.12 -22.41 6.03
CA ARG A 230 -4.48 -22.93 5.83
C ARG A 230 -4.54 -24.45 5.88
N ALA A 231 -3.67 -25.09 5.10
CA ALA A 231 -3.62 -26.56 5.06
C ALA A 231 -3.29 -27.15 6.44
N ALA A 232 -2.47 -26.47 7.24
CA ALA A 232 -2.19 -26.86 8.61
C ALA A 232 -3.41 -26.74 9.51
N LEU A 233 -4.19 -25.66 9.38
CA LEU A 233 -5.41 -25.42 10.16
C LEU A 233 -6.55 -26.37 9.76
N ASP A 234 -6.68 -26.68 8.46
CA ASP A 234 -7.66 -27.64 7.93
C ASP A 234 -7.51 -29.03 8.57
N GLN A 235 -6.28 -29.45 8.91
CA GLN A 235 -6.02 -30.72 9.59
C GLN A 235 -6.68 -30.81 10.98
N TYR A 236 -6.95 -29.65 11.59
CA TYR A 236 -7.63 -29.55 12.88
C TYR A 236 -9.11 -29.17 12.72
N GLY A 237 -9.66 -29.22 11.49
CA GLY A 237 -11.04 -28.89 11.19
C GLY A 237 -11.35 -27.39 11.27
N ILE A 238 -10.32 -26.53 11.26
CA ILE A 238 -10.47 -25.08 11.30
C ILE A 238 -10.55 -24.58 9.85
N VAL A 239 -11.76 -24.31 9.38
CA VAL A 239 -12.01 -23.85 8.01
C VAL A 239 -12.50 -22.41 8.05
N PHE A 240 -11.80 -21.54 7.34
CA PHE A 240 -12.20 -20.15 7.12
C PHE A 240 -12.83 -20.01 5.75
N GLY A 241 -14.01 -19.35 5.70
CA GLY A 241 -14.85 -19.33 4.50
C GLY A 241 -14.31 -18.49 3.36
N THR A 242 -13.66 -17.37 3.64
CA THR A 242 -13.17 -16.42 2.63
C THR A 242 -11.82 -15.82 2.99
N ILE A 243 -11.15 -15.21 1.99
CA ILE A 243 -9.89 -14.49 2.17
C ILE A 243 -10.08 -13.23 3.04
N ASP A 244 -11.30 -12.71 3.11
CA ASP A 244 -11.67 -11.49 3.81
C ASP A 244 -12.18 -11.73 5.24
N ASP A 245 -12.17 -12.98 5.73
CA ASP A 245 -12.52 -13.27 7.11
C ASP A 245 -11.51 -12.62 8.06
N MET A 246 -12.02 -12.11 9.17
CA MET A 246 -11.16 -11.55 10.22
C MET A 246 -10.36 -12.67 10.87
N TRP A 247 -9.06 -12.67 10.67
CA TRP A 247 -8.15 -13.62 11.28
C TRP A 247 -7.74 -13.17 12.68
N PRO A 248 -7.71 -14.08 13.66
CA PRO A 248 -7.19 -13.76 14.98
C PRO A 248 -5.66 -13.63 14.96
N ASP A 249 -5.11 -12.87 15.88
CA ASP A 249 -3.65 -12.71 16.03
C ASP A 249 -2.94 -14.02 16.41
N ALA A 250 -3.65 -14.96 17.04
CA ALA A 250 -3.16 -16.28 17.38
C ALA A 250 -4.31 -17.29 17.53
N ILE A 251 -4.06 -18.54 17.13
CA ILE A 251 -4.93 -19.68 17.39
C ILE A 251 -4.14 -20.69 18.21
N LEU A 252 -4.67 -21.00 19.38
CA LEU A 252 -4.11 -22.01 20.29
C LEU A 252 -5.04 -23.23 20.33
N TYR A 253 -4.46 -24.41 20.41
CA TYR A 253 -5.18 -25.68 20.42
C TYR A 253 -4.67 -26.61 21.50
N ASN A 254 -5.57 -27.22 22.24
CA ASN A 254 -5.25 -28.28 23.20
C ASN A 254 -5.53 -29.66 22.58
N PRO A 255 -4.52 -30.42 22.16
CA PRO A 255 -4.72 -31.71 21.52
C PRO A 255 -5.26 -32.79 22.47
N ALA A 256 -5.10 -32.65 23.78
CA ALA A 256 -5.63 -33.60 24.75
C ALA A 256 -7.13 -33.40 25.03
N GLU A 257 -7.62 -32.18 24.86
CA GLU A 257 -9.02 -31.82 25.08
C GLU A 257 -9.78 -31.58 23.78
N GLU A 258 -9.09 -31.60 22.63
CA GLU A 258 -9.59 -31.27 21.29
C GLU A 258 -10.32 -29.91 21.26
N LYS A 259 -9.74 -28.88 21.94
CA LYS A 259 -10.31 -27.53 22.09
C LYS A 259 -9.40 -26.45 21.51
N LEU A 260 -10.04 -25.42 20.94
CA LEU A 260 -9.44 -24.13 20.59
C LEU A 260 -9.49 -23.17 21.76
#